data_021ae14366f02ff963e74ab3ee672fb9
#
_entry.id   021ae14366f02ff963e74ab3ee672fb9
#
_cell.length_a   1.000
_cell.length_b   1.000
_cell.length_c   1.000
_cell.angle_alpha   90.00
_cell.angle_beta   90.00
_cell.angle_gamma   90.00
#
_symmetry.space_group_name_H-M   'P 1'
#
loop_
_entity.id
_entity.type
_entity.pdbx_description
1 polymer ?
#
loop_
_entity_poly.entity_id
_entity_poly.type
_entity_poly.pdbx_seq_one_letter_code
_entity_poly.pdbx_strand_id
1 'polypeptide(L)'
;IEAYMATLYNRLPIEDFNYGSESGFNNWVSGCFVPALNCDEAIHCEWPHEIFGPATENGAWNQWWSYDNVRNVNQLIQELEQSTLFAPEKKEELLGEAYAIRAWYYFGMAKRYGGVPIIKVPQEYDESNPSALLVNRSTEEATYEFILEDLDNAIAMLPPTRSSREKYRINRYAAAALKSRAMLYAASIAKYGSYDKNGLVGFDDPSKAEKYYKEVIKAVDVVREGGYSLYRGNADKAKNYQEMFWIKGDCPEVIFVKKYEYPDKAHNWDLWNQPWGYRYPDGYGSRLSPTLDLIEAFPMADGTSGEFETNSSGWIVGDDGNILEVKDRTDLFDGRDSRLYATVLIPGAEWTNAKGDVSGIIDVKRGIVEMNGQNVTILKEGGAF
;
A
#
# COMPACT_ATOMS: atom_id res chain seq x y z
N ILE A 1 16.93 -16.98 16.20
CA ILE A 1 16.79 -16.57 14.80
C ILE A 1 15.33 -16.29 14.44
N GLU A 2 14.39 -17.21 14.64
CA GLU A 2 12.99 -17.02 14.26
C GLU A 2 12.36 -15.76 14.89
N ALA A 3 12.59 -15.53 16.18
CA ALA A 3 12.11 -14.32 16.87
C ALA A 3 12.76 -13.04 16.31
N TYR A 4 14.05 -13.11 15.95
CA TYR A 4 14.74 -11.99 15.34
C TYR A 4 14.21 -11.68 13.94
N MET A 5 14.00 -12.71 13.11
CA MET A 5 13.34 -12.57 11.81
C MET A 5 11.95 -11.96 11.93
N ALA A 6 11.14 -12.41 12.92
CA ALA A 6 9.82 -11.84 13.16
C ALA A 6 9.88 -10.33 13.49
N THR A 7 10.91 -9.89 14.21
CA THR A 7 11.15 -8.47 14.47
C THR A 7 11.43 -7.70 13.17
N LEU A 8 12.27 -8.25 12.29
CA LEU A 8 12.55 -7.61 10.99
C LEU A 8 11.30 -7.53 10.11
N TYR A 9 10.51 -8.60 10.04
CA TYR A 9 9.21 -8.58 9.33
C TYR A 9 8.27 -7.52 9.89
N ASN A 10 8.22 -7.35 11.21
CA ASN A 10 7.36 -6.36 11.84
C ASN A 10 7.78 -4.91 11.54
N ARG A 11 9.01 -4.71 11.06
CA ARG A 11 9.58 -3.42 10.67
C ARG A 11 9.49 -3.12 9.17
N LEU A 12 8.89 -4.02 8.37
CA LEU A 12 8.68 -3.75 6.95
C LEU A 12 7.79 -2.52 6.77
N PRO A 13 8.15 -1.59 5.86
CA PRO A 13 7.32 -0.43 5.58
C PRO A 13 6.01 -0.86 4.92
N ILE A 14 4.91 -0.62 5.62
CA ILE A 14 3.56 -0.82 5.08
C ILE A 14 3.05 0.56 4.67
N GLU A 15 2.70 0.70 3.41
CA GLU A 15 2.42 2.00 2.82
C GLU A 15 0.94 2.36 2.81
N ASP A 16 0.07 1.36 2.80
CA ASP A 16 -1.37 1.58 2.78
C ASP A 16 -1.94 2.00 4.14
N PHE A 17 -1.15 1.79 5.22
CA PHE A 17 -1.49 2.21 6.57
C PHE A 17 -0.23 2.73 7.23
N ASN A 18 -0.32 3.86 7.89
CA ASN A 18 0.80 4.36 8.69
C ASN A 18 0.93 3.51 9.96
N TYR A 19 1.67 2.41 9.84
CA TYR A 19 1.87 1.44 10.90
C TYR A 19 2.90 1.95 11.91
N GLY A 20 2.45 2.36 13.08
CA GLY A 20 3.34 2.64 14.19
C GLY A 20 3.92 1.35 14.76
N SER A 21 5.27 1.25 14.81
CA SER A 21 5.98 0.04 15.24
C SER A 21 5.65 -0.43 16.65
N GLU A 22 5.16 0.46 17.50
CA GLU A 22 4.85 0.18 18.91
C GLU A 22 3.37 -0.07 19.18
N SER A 23 2.48 0.50 18.38
CA SER A 23 1.03 0.48 18.61
C SER A 23 0.23 -0.15 17.46
N GLY A 24 0.88 -0.57 16.39
CA GLY A 24 0.20 -1.11 15.22
C GLY A 24 -0.79 -0.09 14.63
N PHE A 25 -1.92 -0.56 14.12
CA PHE A 25 -3.01 0.29 13.65
C PHE A 25 -3.90 0.86 14.76
N ASN A 26 -3.58 0.61 16.01
CA ASN A 26 -4.35 1.10 17.16
C ASN A 26 -4.02 2.54 17.55
N ASN A 27 -3.01 3.14 16.92
CA ASN A 27 -2.73 4.55 17.10
C ASN A 27 -3.72 5.36 16.26
N TRP A 28 -4.38 6.34 16.85
CA TRP A 28 -5.33 7.20 16.13
C TRP A 28 -4.69 7.93 14.95
N VAL A 29 -3.39 8.23 15.06
CA VAL A 29 -2.59 8.82 13.97
C VAL A 29 -2.42 7.84 12.81
N SER A 30 -2.10 6.57 13.08
CA SER A 30 -1.85 5.57 12.04
C SER A 30 -3.12 5.06 11.34
N GLY A 31 -4.28 5.18 11.97
CA GLY A 31 -5.55 4.83 11.34
C GLY A 31 -6.15 5.91 10.44
N CYS A 32 -5.61 7.15 10.52
CA CYS A 32 -6.16 8.31 9.84
C CYS A 32 -5.42 8.70 8.56
N PHE A 33 -4.16 8.30 8.41
CA PHE A 33 -3.29 8.78 7.33
C PHE A 33 -2.88 7.62 6.45
N VAL A 34 -3.50 7.57 5.29
CA VAL A 34 -3.19 6.60 4.22
C VAL A 34 -2.66 7.35 2.99
N PRO A 35 -1.85 6.73 2.15
CA PRO A 35 -1.29 7.38 0.95
C PRO A 35 -2.32 8.01 0.02
N ALA A 36 -3.53 7.48 -0.04
CA ALA A 36 -4.63 8.02 -0.83
C ALA A 36 -5.01 9.47 -0.46
N LEU A 37 -4.70 9.90 0.77
CA LEU A 37 -4.92 11.28 1.23
C LEU A 37 -3.84 12.26 0.73
N ASN A 38 -2.77 11.76 0.11
CA ASN A 38 -1.70 12.58 -0.46
C ASN A 38 -1.78 12.69 -1.98
N CYS A 39 -2.89 12.27 -2.58
CA CYS A 39 -3.18 12.35 -4.01
C CYS A 39 -4.65 12.71 -4.23
N ASP A 40 -5.09 12.66 -5.48
CA ASP A 40 -6.43 13.00 -5.90
C ASP A 40 -7.50 11.92 -5.62
N GLU A 41 -7.12 10.81 -4.99
CA GLU A 41 -8.05 9.70 -4.72
C GLU A 41 -9.02 9.99 -3.57
N ALA A 42 -8.53 10.64 -2.49
CA ALA A 42 -9.34 10.86 -1.29
C ALA A 42 -8.95 12.10 -0.50
N ILE A 43 -9.88 12.61 0.30
CA ILE A 43 -9.65 13.67 1.27
C ILE A 43 -9.99 13.20 2.68
N HIS A 44 -9.32 13.80 3.67
CA HIS A 44 -9.61 13.59 5.07
C HIS A 44 -10.78 14.46 5.51
N CYS A 45 -11.78 13.91 6.19
CA CYS A 45 -12.99 14.63 6.57
C CYS A 45 -12.77 15.80 7.55
N GLU A 46 -11.72 15.73 8.38
CA GLU A 46 -11.42 16.79 9.37
C GLU A 46 -10.26 17.70 8.94
N TRP A 47 -9.34 17.18 8.13
CA TRP A 47 -8.15 17.91 7.67
C TRP A 47 -7.96 17.80 6.17
N PRO A 48 -8.82 18.47 5.38
CA PRO A 48 -8.79 18.35 3.92
C PRO A 48 -7.57 19.02 3.27
N HIS A 49 -6.76 19.74 4.04
CA HIS A 49 -5.63 20.53 3.54
C HIS A 49 -4.40 19.71 3.12
N GLU A 50 -4.36 18.42 3.38
CA GLU A 50 -3.22 17.58 3.03
C GLU A 50 -3.04 17.43 1.51
N ILE A 51 -4.14 17.48 0.74
CA ILE A 51 -4.09 17.56 -0.73
C ILE A 51 -3.75 18.96 -1.22
N PHE A 52 -4.19 19.98 -0.50
CA PHE A 52 -4.07 21.38 -0.92
C PHE A 52 -2.90 22.12 -0.30
N GLY A 53 -2.24 21.50 0.67
CA GLY A 53 -1.03 22.05 1.30
C GLY A 53 0.23 21.65 0.54
N PRO A 54 1.27 22.53 0.53
CA PRO A 54 2.55 22.13 -0.03
C PRO A 54 3.10 20.94 0.78
N ALA A 55 3.49 19.88 0.10
CA ALA A 55 4.30 18.83 0.72
C ALA A 55 5.55 19.52 1.30
N THR A 56 5.66 19.59 2.61
CA THR A 56 6.81 20.20 3.26
C THR A 56 7.91 19.16 3.41
N GLU A 57 9.15 19.57 3.24
CA GLU A 57 10.34 18.74 3.46
C GLU A 57 10.36 18.09 4.85
N ASN A 58 9.62 18.67 5.79
CA ASN A 58 9.50 18.23 7.18
C ASN A 58 8.19 17.48 7.47
N GLY A 59 7.46 17.03 6.45
CA GLY A 59 6.25 16.24 6.65
C GLY A 59 6.54 14.98 7.46
N ALA A 60 6.26 15.03 8.76
CA ALA A 60 6.57 13.96 9.72
C ALA A 60 5.85 12.65 9.43
N TRP A 61 4.80 12.68 8.62
CA TRP A 61 3.86 11.60 8.38
C TRP A 61 4.43 10.44 7.57
N ASN A 62 5.35 10.73 6.63
CA ASN A 62 5.93 9.74 5.71
C ASN A 62 7.43 9.53 5.89
N GLN A 63 8.00 10.03 6.98
CA GLN A 63 9.42 9.83 7.25
C GLN A 63 9.72 8.37 7.55
N TRP A 64 10.67 7.80 6.81
CA TRP A 64 11.13 6.44 7.05
C TRP A 64 12.62 6.32 6.75
N TRP A 65 13.44 6.96 7.60
CA TRP A 65 14.89 6.92 7.55
C TRP A 65 15.39 5.83 8.51
N SER A 66 15.39 4.58 8.05
CA SER A 66 15.39 3.40 8.90
C SER A 66 16.74 2.65 8.93
N TYR A 67 17.81 3.35 9.28
CA TYR A 67 19.15 2.75 9.35
C TYR A 67 19.39 1.86 10.57
N ASP A 68 18.63 1.97 11.62
CA ASP A 68 18.55 1.01 12.71
C ASP A 68 18.10 -0.38 12.19
N ASN A 69 17.10 -0.42 11.35
CA ASN A 69 16.63 -1.65 10.72
C ASN A 69 17.62 -2.18 9.67
N VAL A 70 18.28 -1.30 8.91
CA VAL A 70 19.38 -1.68 8.00
C VAL A 70 20.53 -2.31 8.79
N ARG A 71 20.92 -1.72 9.94
CA ARG A 71 21.94 -2.29 10.80
C ARG A 71 21.55 -3.69 11.28
N ASN A 72 20.31 -3.86 11.75
CA ASN A 72 19.82 -5.12 12.27
C ASN A 72 19.82 -6.23 11.18
N VAL A 73 19.35 -5.92 9.98
CA VAL A 73 19.37 -6.92 8.90
C VAL A 73 20.79 -7.24 8.42
N ASN A 74 21.68 -6.25 8.36
CA ASN A 74 23.09 -6.48 8.04
C ASN A 74 23.78 -7.37 9.07
N GLN A 75 23.50 -7.16 10.36
CA GLN A 75 24.03 -8.02 11.41
C GLN A 75 23.53 -9.46 11.25
N LEU A 76 22.27 -9.65 10.94
CA LEU A 76 21.73 -10.98 10.66
C LEU A 76 22.42 -11.65 9.47
N ILE A 77 22.63 -10.93 8.37
CA ILE A 77 23.32 -11.44 7.18
C ILE A 77 24.74 -11.89 7.57
N GLN A 78 25.49 -11.03 8.25
CA GLN A 78 26.86 -11.31 8.67
C GLN A 78 26.93 -12.56 9.59
N GLU A 79 26.05 -12.65 10.58
CA GLU A 79 25.97 -13.80 11.48
C GLU A 79 25.60 -15.10 10.75
N LEU A 80 24.67 -15.03 9.81
CA LEU A 80 24.28 -16.17 9.00
C LEU A 80 25.41 -16.64 8.09
N GLU A 81 26.14 -15.74 7.43
CA GLU A 81 27.27 -16.07 6.56
C GLU A 81 28.38 -16.81 7.32
N GLN A 82 28.64 -16.40 8.55
CA GLN A 82 29.67 -17.01 9.41
C GLN A 82 29.18 -18.26 10.13
N SER A 83 27.86 -18.46 10.23
CA SER A 83 27.27 -19.55 11.03
C SER A 83 27.52 -20.92 10.40
N THR A 84 27.90 -21.88 11.27
CA THR A 84 27.97 -23.30 10.95
C THR A 84 26.85 -24.10 11.60
N LEU A 85 25.90 -23.44 12.26
CA LEU A 85 24.84 -24.08 13.04
C LEU A 85 23.65 -24.57 12.20
N PHE A 86 23.53 -24.09 10.97
CA PHE A 86 22.42 -24.42 10.09
C PHE A 86 22.86 -25.34 8.96
N ALA A 87 21.96 -26.24 8.53
CA ALA A 87 22.13 -26.92 7.27
C ALA A 87 22.23 -25.91 6.11
N PRO A 88 22.99 -26.20 5.04
CA PRO A 88 23.23 -25.24 3.96
C PRO A 88 21.94 -24.67 3.37
N GLU A 89 20.95 -25.50 3.11
CA GLU A 89 19.66 -25.12 2.54
C GLU A 89 18.88 -24.16 3.46
N LYS A 90 18.89 -24.43 4.78
CA LYS A 90 18.23 -23.54 5.74
C LYS A 90 18.95 -22.22 5.90
N LYS A 91 20.28 -22.23 5.81
CA LYS A 91 21.10 -21.03 5.80
C LYS A 91 20.81 -20.15 4.58
N GLU A 92 20.76 -20.74 3.39
CA GLU A 92 20.40 -20.05 2.15
C GLU A 92 19.00 -19.42 2.24
N GLU A 93 18.03 -20.18 2.74
CA GLU A 93 16.66 -19.70 2.93
C GLU A 93 16.61 -18.48 3.86
N LEU A 94 17.32 -18.50 4.99
CA LEU A 94 17.36 -17.38 5.94
C LEU A 94 18.09 -16.18 5.37
N LEU A 95 19.16 -16.38 4.60
CA LEU A 95 19.86 -15.33 3.88
C LEU A 95 18.97 -14.70 2.81
N GLY A 96 18.26 -15.52 2.04
CA GLY A 96 17.32 -15.02 1.03
C GLY A 96 16.22 -14.14 1.63
N GLU A 97 15.70 -14.49 2.80
CA GLU A 97 14.76 -13.63 3.52
C GLU A 97 15.40 -12.31 3.97
N ALA A 98 16.60 -12.38 4.53
CA ALA A 98 17.32 -11.20 4.99
C ALA A 98 17.62 -10.23 3.83
N TYR A 99 18.03 -10.74 2.67
CA TYR A 99 18.23 -9.92 1.46
C TYR A 99 16.92 -9.29 0.97
N ALA A 100 15.82 -10.05 0.91
CA ALA A 100 14.52 -9.51 0.52
C ALA A 100 14.03 -8.40 1.47
N ILE A 101 14.22 -8.58 2.78
CA ILE A 101 13.88 -7.59 3.80
C ILE A 101 14.76 -6.34 3.65
N ARG A 102 16.07 -6.49 3.42
CA ARG A 102 16.97 -5.36 3.21
C ARG A 102 16.60 -4.58 1.96
N ALA A 103 16.34 -5.26 0.87
CA ALA A 103 15.85 -4.63 -0.35
C ALA A 103 14.55 -3.84 -0.11
N TRP A 104 13.64 -4.38 0.68
CA TRP A 104 12.40 -3.68 1.01
C TRP A 104 12.65 -2.41 1.82
N TYR A 105 13.55 -2.46 2.80
CA TYR A 105 13.95 -1.29 3.56
C TYR A 105 14.55 -0.20 2.66
N TYR A 106 15.47 -0.56 1.78
CA TYR A 106 16.06 0.38 0.84
C TYR A 106 15.04 0.93 -0.17
N PHE A 107 14.13 0.09 -0.65
CA PHE A 107 13.05 0.54 -1.53
C PHE A 107 12.11 1.51 -0.82
N GLY A 108 11.76 1.27 0.44
CA GLY A 108 10.99 2.19 1.26
C GLY A 108 11.67 3.57 1.42
N MET A 109 13.00 3.59 1.58
CA MET A 109 13.77 4.83 1.65
C MET A 109 13.92 5.49 0.28
N ALA A 110 14.22 4.72 -0.78
CA ALA A 110 14.42 5.26 -2.13
C ALA A 110 13.20 6.01 -2.64
N LYS A 111 12.00 5.48 -2.45
CA LYS A 111 10.74 6.14 -2.83
C LYS A 111 10.50 7.49 -2.15
N ARG A 112 11.10 7.72 -0.99
CA ARG A 112 10.92 8.95 -0.20
C ARG A 112 12.04 9.96 -0.39
N TYR A 113 13.24 9.45 -0.57
CA TYR A 113 14.44 10.29 -0.50
C TYR A 113 15.30 10.24 -1.77
N GLY A 114 14.95 9.39 -2.74
CA GLY A 114 15.83 9.11 -3.88
C GLY A 114 17.05 8.31 -3.44
N GLY A 115 18.25 8.75 -3.84
CA GLY A 115 19.50 8.11 -3.43
C GLY A 115 19.76 8.23 -1.93
N VAL A 116 20.24 7.15 -1.30
CA VAL A 116 20.50 7.06 0.13
C VAL A 116 21.87 6.42 0.40
N PRO A 117 22.46 6.57 1.60
CA PRO A 117 23.69 5.85 1.95
C PRO A 117 23.51 4.33 1.83
N ILE A 118 24.36 3.66 1.06
CA ILE A 118 24.35 2.21 0.92
C ILE A 118 25.31 1.61 1.95
N ILE A 119 24.75 0.91 2.95
CA ILE A 119 25.48 0.27 4.04
C ILE A 119 25.23 -1.24 3.95
N LYS A 120 26.23 -2.01 3.54
CA LYS A 120 26.13 -3.46 3.30
C LYS A 120 26.48 -4.31 4.52
N VAL A 121 27.21 -3.74 5.46
CA VAL A 121 27.71 -4.43 6.67
C VAL A 121 27.45 -3.58 7.92
N PRO A 122 27.35 -4.19 9.12
CA PRO A 122 27.26 -3.42 10.35
C PRO A 122 28.49 -2.52 10.52
N GLN A 123 28.24 -1.25 10.83
CA GLN A 123 29.32 -0.31 11.12
C GLN A 123 29.70 -0.41 12.60
N GLU A 124 31.00 -0.40 12.89
CA GLU A 124 31.52 -0.37 14.25
C GLU A 124 32.09 1.04 14.54
N TYR A 125 31.87 1.49 15.77
CA TYR A 125 32.39 2.76 16.23
C TYR A 125 33.89 2.61 16.57
N ASP A 126 34.72 3.40 15.92
CA ASP A 126 36.13 3.53 16.22
C ASP A 126 36.43 4.94 16.73
N GLU A 127 36.82 5.03 18.02
CA GLU A 127 37.16 6.30 18.67
C GLU A 127 38.30 7.04 17.96
N SER A 128 39.21 6.29 17.31
CA SER A 128 40.33 6.88 16.56
C SER A 128 39.91 7.46 15.21
N ASN A 129 38.77 7.03 14.67
CA ASN A 129 38.23 7.47 13.39
C ASN A 129 36.70 7.56 13.36
N PRO A 130 36.07 8.45 14.14
CA PRO A 130 34.61 8.58 14.20
C PRO A 130 33.98 8.92 12.85
N SER A 131 34.73 9.57 11.96
CA SER A 131 34.26 9.98 10.63
C SER A 131 34.02 8.79 9.68
N ALA A 132 34.54 7.61 9.96
CA ALA A 132 34.28 6.39 9.19
C ALA A 132 32.80 5.99 9.19
N LEU A 133 32.03 6.43 10.18
CA LEU A 133 30.58 6.21 10.22
C LEU A 133 29.80 7.13 9.26
N LEU A 134 30.42 8.20 8.76
CA LEU A 134 29.78 9.17 7.88
C LEU A 134 29.81 8.65 6.44
N VAL A 135 28.74 8.02 6.00
CA VAL A 135 28.56 7.52 4.64
C VAL A 135 27.72 8.53 3.85
N ASN A 136 28.28 9.03 2.75
CA ASN A 136 27.55 9.92 1.86
C ASN A 136 26.36 9.19 1.20
N ARG A 137 25.35 9.96 0.81
CA ARG A 137 24.27 9.43 -0.02
C ARG A 137 24.82 8.97 -1.36
N SER A 138 24.38 7.80 -1.78
CA SER A 138 24.60 7.28 -3.14
C SER A 138 23.61 7.92 -4.11
N THR A 139 23.80 7.74 -5.41
CA THR A 139 22.79 8.15 -6.39
C THR A 139 21.52 7.33 -6.25
N GLU A 140 20.42 7.85 -6.73
CA GLU A 140 19.16 7.10 -6.75
C GLU A 140 19.30 5.83 -7.61
N GLU A 141 19.94 5.94 -8.75
CA GLU A 141 20.25 4.79 -9.59
C GLU A 141 21.04 3.71 -8.83
N ALA A 142 22.15 4.09 -8.17
CA ALA A 142 22.95 3.15 -7.39
C ALA A 142 22.14 2.49 -6.27
N THR A 143 21.19 3.20 -5.69
CA THR A 143 20.28 2.66 -4.68
C THR A 143 19.37 1.60 -5.29
N TYR A 144 18.78 1.83 -6.47
CA TYR A 144 17.96 0.84 -7.16
C TYR A 144 18.77 -0.36 -7.67
N GLU A 145 20.02 -0.16 -8.08
CA GLU A 145 20.93 -1.28 -8.42
C GLU A 145 21.22 -2.17 -7.20
N PHE A 146 21.39 -1.58 -6.04
CA PHE A 146 21.57 -2.32 -4.80
C PHE A 146 20.30 -3.10 -4.40
N ILE A 147 19.12 -2.50 -4.56
CA ILE A 147 17.84 -3.18 -4.36
C ILE A 147 17.70 -4.36 -5.33
N LEU A 148 18.10 -4.18 -6.59
CA LEU A 148 18.09 -5.25 -7.60
C LEU A 148 19.02 -6.40 -7.21
N GLU A 149 20.27 -6.09 -6.81
CA GLU A 149 21.26 -7.09 -6.35
C GLU A 149 20.70 -7.95 -5.21
N ASP A 150 20.11 -7.32 -4.19
CA ASP A 150 19.55 -8.03 -3.04
C ASP A 150 18.34 -8.90 -3.43
N LEU A 151 17.48 -8.41 -4.33
CA LEU A 151 16.32 -9.18 -4.77
C LEU A 151 16.69 -10.35 -5.67
N ASP A 152 17.73 -10.22 -6.48
CA ASP A 152 18.25 -11.32 -7.29
C ASP A 152 18.83 -12.42 -6.39
N ASN A 153 19.60 -12.05 -5.37
CA ASN A 153 20.10 -12.98 -4.36
C ASN A 153 18.93 -13.66 -3.61
N ALA A 154 17.92 -12.89 -3.22
CA ALA A 154 16.75 -13.44 -2.54
C ALA A 154 15.99 -14.46 -3.42
N ILE A 155 15.74 -14.14 -4.69
CA ILE A 155 15.05 -15.03 -5.62
C ILE A 155 15.83 -16.32 -5.85
N ALA A 156 17.16 -16.26 -5.91
CA ALA A 156 18.01 -17.43 -6.09
C ALA A 156 18.00 -18.37 -4.87
N MET A 157 17.97 -17.79 -3.66
CA MET A 157 18.10 -18.54 -2.40
C MET A 157 16.76 -19.00 -1.79
N LEU A 158 15.67 -18.29 -2.08
CA LEU A 158 14.38 -18.57 -1.47
C LEU A 158 13.67 -19.77 -2.12
N PRO A 159 13.03 -20.63 -1.31
CA PRO A 159 12.21 -21.72 -1.83
C PRO A 159 10.95 -21.19 -2.50
N PRO A 160 10.39 -21.93 -3.47
CA PRO A 160 9.14 -21.58 -4.13
C PRO A 160 7.93 -21.68 -3.19
N THR A 161 7.98 -22.59 -2.23
CA THR A 161 6.89 -22.82 -1.26
C THR A 161 7.42 -22.80 0.15
N ARG A 162 6.56 -22.43 1.09
CA ARG A 162 6.86 -22.45 2.53
C ARG A 162 6.10 -23.57 3.22
N SER A 163 6.65 -24.08 4.32
CA SER A 163 5.92 -24.97 5.19
C SER A 163 4.65 -24.30 5.74
N SER A 164 3.67 -25.07 6.19
CA SER A 164 2.45 -24.53 6.79
C SER A 164 2.72 -23.59 7.99
N ARG A 165 3.77 -23.87 8.74
CA ARG A 165 4.22 -23.05 9.88
C ARG A 165 4.81 -21.70 9.43
N GLU A 166 5.40 -21.64 8.24
CA GLU A 166 6.10 -20.48 7.70
C GLU A 166 5.34 -19.84 6.52
N LYS A 167 4.08 -20.19 6.34
CA LYS A 167 3.23 -19.82 5.19
C LYS A 167 3.24 -18.34 4.84
N TYR A 168 3.39 -17.46 5.83
CA TYR A 168 3.36 -16.01 5.66
C TYR A 168 4.75 -15.36 5.58
N ARG A 169 5.81 -16.17 5.46
CA ARG A 169 7.17 -15.66 5.22
C ARG A 169 7.43 -15.49 3.72
N ILE A 170 8.34 -14.60 3.38
CA ILE A 170 8.71 -14.31 1.99
C ILE A 170 9.22 -15.60 1.33
N ASN A 171 8.68 -15.95 0.19
CA ASN A 171 9.13 -17.01 -0.70
C ASN A 171 9.73 -16.40 -1.98
N ARG A 172 10.22 -17.23 -2.90
CA ARG A 172 10.79 -16.80 -4.18
C ARG A 172 9.85 -15.87 -4.96
N TYR A 173 8.57 -16.17 -5.00
CA TYR A 173 7.58 -15.41 -5.75
C TYR A 173 7.26 -14.06 -5.13
N ALA A 174 7.27 -13.98 -3.80
CA ALA A 174 7.12 -12.71 -3.09
C ALA A 174 8.31 -11.77 -3.33
N ALA A 175 9.54 -12.32 -3.32
CA ALA A 175 10.73 -11.54 -3.66
C ALA A 175 10.70 -11.07 -5.14
N ALA A 176 10.25 -11.93 -6.05
CA ALA A 176 10.08 -11.56 -7.47
C ALA A 176 9.00 -10.49 -7.68
N ALA A 177 7.87 -10.58 -6.97
CA ALA A 177 6.84 -9.56 -7.00
C ALA A 177 7.34 -8.20 -6.48
N LEU A 178 8.13 -8.20 -5.41
CA LEU A 178 8.78 -6.99 -4.91
C LEU A 178 9.79 -6.44 -5.93
N LYS A 179 10.60 -7.31 -6.57
CA LYS A 179 11.52 -6.93 -7.64
C LYS A 179 10.77 -6.27 -8.80
N SER A 180 9.66 -6.85 -9.26
CA SER A 180 8.89 -6.28 -10.36
C SER A 180 8.40 -4.87 -10.02
N ARG A 181 7.91 -4.66 -8.81
CA ARG A 181 7.47 -3.34 -8.33
C ARG A 181 8.64 -2.35 -8.25
N ALA A 182 9.74 -2.71 -7.59
CA ALA A 182 10.89 -1.82 -7.43
C ALA A 182 11.51 -1.42 -8.78
N MET A 183 11.64 -2.37 -9.70
CA MET A 183 12.20 -2.09 -11.03
C MET A 183 11.24 -1.28 -11.91
N LEU A 184 9.92 -1.40 -11.71
CA LEU A 184 8.96 -0.53 -12.40
C LEU A 184 9.09 0.93 -11.93
N TYR A 185 9.31 1.15 -10.63
CA TYR A 185 9.63 2.49 -10.11
C TYR A 185 10.94 3.02 -10.72
N ALA A 186 12.01 2.22 -10.71
CA ALA A 186 13.29 2.61 -11.31
C ALA A 186 13.15 2.98 -12.81
N ALA A 187 12.41 2.16 -13.57
CA ALA A 187 12.14 2.42 -14.98
C ALA A 187 11.35 3.71 -15.20
N SER A 188 10.32 3.94 -14.38
CA SER A 188 9.48 5.14 -14.46
C SER A 188 10.26 6.40 -14.09
N ILE A 189 11.09 6.33 -13.05
CA ILE A 189 11.98 7.44 -12.65
C ILE A 189 12.97 7.75 -13.76
N ALA A 190 13.63 6.73 -14.33
CA ALA A 190 14.55 6.93 -15.43
C ALA A 190 13.90 7.59 -16.64
N LYS A 191 12.66 7.17 -16.98
CA LYS A 191 11.97 7.64 -18.20
C LYS A 191 11.30 9.00 -18.04
N TYR A 192 10.72 9.28 -16.89
CA TYR A 192 9.83 10.41 -16.67
C TYR A 192 10.26 11.33 -15.52
N GLY A 193 11.20 10.88 -14.70
CA GLY A 193 11.66 11.63 -13.53
C GLY A 193 12.51 12.84 -13.90
N SER A 194 12.57 13.79 -12.98
CA SER A 194 13.51 14.89 -13.06
C SER A 194 14.88 14.47 -12.53
N TYR A 195 15.95 14.89 -13.18
CA TYR A 195 17.30 14.58 -12.77
C TYR A 195 17.94 15.76 -12.02
N ASP A 196 18.46 15.49 -10.84
CA ASP A 196 19.31 16.39 -10.07
C ASP A 196 20.78 16.16 -10.44
N LYS A 197 21.55 17.23 -10.57
CA LYS A 197 22.97 17.21 -10.96
C LYS A 197 23.86 16.31 -10.10
N ASN A 198 23.46 16.05 -8.86
CA ASN A 198 24.19 15.18 -7.94
C ASN A 198 23.75 13.71 -8.07
N GLY A 199 22.70 13.42 -8.86
CA GLY A 199 22.12 12.09 -9.03
C GLY A 199 21.39 11.58 -7.79
N LEU A 200 21.10 12.45 -6.83
CA LEU A 200 20.36 12.07 -5.63
C LEU A 200 18.87 11.86 -5.91
N VAL A 201 18.37 12.51 -6.95
CA VAL A 201 16.99 12.37 -7.45
C VAL A 201 17.04 12.21 -8.96
N GLY A 202 16.35 11.21 -9.47
CA GLY A 202 16.29 10.90 -10.89
C GLY A 202 17.53 10.18 -11.42
N PHE A 203 17.46 9.78 -12.68
CA PHE A 203 18.54 9.13 -13.40
C PHE A 203 19.01 10.03 -14.53
N ASP A 204 20.32 10.02 -14.79
CA ASP A 204 20.95 10.91 -15.77
C ASP A 204 20.64 10.58 -17.24
N ASP A 205 20.20 9.35 -17.51
CA ASP A 205 19.93 8.85 -18.87
C ASP A 205 18.59 8.12 -18.94
N PRO A 206 17.58 8.67 -19.63
CA PRO A 206 16.28 8.02 -19.82
C PRO A 206 16.35 6.66 -20.53
N SER A 207 17.39 6.38 -21.32
CA SER A 207 17.55 5.10 -22.00
C SER A 207 17.73 3.91 -21.03
N LYS A 208 18.19 4.19 -19.81
CA LYS A 208 18.31 3.19 -18.74
C LYS A 208 16.97 2.57 -18.33
N ALA A 209 15.84 3.23 -18.60
CA ALA A 209 14.51 2.69 -18.36
C ALA A 209 14.30 1.32 -19.00
N GLU A 210 14.85 1.08 -20.20
CA GLU A 210 14.72 -0.21 -20.90
C GLU A 210 15.33 -1.38 -20.11
N LYS A 211 16.46 -1.15 -19.45
CA LYS A 211 17.08 -2.16 -18.57
C LYS A 211 16.11 -2.56 -17.47
N TYR A 212 15.54 -1.60 -16.77
CA TYR A 212 14.66 -1.87 -15.63
C TYR A 212 13.32 -2.47 -16.06
N TYR A 213 12.75 -2.06 -17.21
CA TYR A 213 11.57 -2.74 -17.76
C TYR A 213 11.85 -4.21 -18.10
N LYS A 214 13.05 -4.55 -18.60
CA LYS A 214 13.44 -5.95 -18.81
C LYS A 214 13.52 -6.72 -17.49
N GLU A 215 14.02 -6.09 -16.41
CA GLU A 215 14.04 -6.72 -15.08
C GLU A 215 12.63 -6.92 -14.51
N VAL A 216 11.68 -5.99 -14.78
CA VAL A 216 10.26 -6.20 -14.46
C VAL A 216 9.73 -7.47 -15.12
N ILE A 217 9.96 -7.62 -16.45
CA ILE A 217 9.47 -8.78 -17.21
C ILE A 217 10.04 -10.07 -16.64
N LYS A 218 11.36 -10.13 -16.40
CA LYS A 218 12.01 -11.32 -15.81
C LYS A 218 11.40 -11.68 -14.44
N ALA A 219 11.14 -10.68 -13.60
CA ALA A 219 10.55 -10.91 -12.29
C ALA A 219 9.11 -11.41 -12.38
N VAL A 220 8.31 -10.87 -13.31
CA VAL A 220 6.94 -11.33 -13.57
C VAL A 220 6.93 -12.76 -14.08
N ASP A 221 7.88 -13.15 -14.93
CA ASP A 221 7.99 -14.53 -15.43
C ASP A 221 8.24 -15.52 -14.28
N VAL A 222 9.08 -15.15 -13.29
CA VAL A 222 9.25 -15.93 -12.06
C VAL A 222 7.94 -16.04 -11.27
N VAL A 223 7.18 -14.94 -11.13
CA VAL A 223 5.88 -14.98 -10.43
C VAL A 223 4.88 -15.90 -11.11
N ARG A 224 4.87 -15.95 -12.46
CA ARG A 224 3.99 -16.84 -13.24
C ARG A 224 4.23 -18.32 -12.94
N GLU A 225 5.45 -18.73 -12.62
CA GLU A 225 5.76 -20.08 -12.20
C GLU A 225 5.06 -20.50 -10.91
N GLY A 226 4.65 -19.54 -10.09
CA GLY A 226 3.97 -19.75 -8.81
C GLY A 226 2.52 -20.21 -8.91
N GLY A 227 1.94 -20.22 -10.11
CA GLY A 227 0.56 -20.70 -10.33
C GLY A 227 -0.51 -19.76 -9.79
N TYR A 228 -0.19 -18.50 -9.51
CA TYR A 228 -1.16 -17.48 -9.11
C TYR A 228 -2.16 -17.21 -10.23
N SER A 229 -3.40 -16.94 -9.85
CA SER A 229 -4.48 -16.70 -10.80
C SER A 229 -5.48 -15.71 -10.26
N LEU A 230 -6.25 -15.07 -11.14
CA LEU A 230 -7.32 -14.16 -10.72
C LEU A 230 -8.39 -14.92 -9.94
N TYR A 231 -8.85 -14.30 -8.84
CA TYR A 231 -9.97 -14.79 -8.07
C TYR A 231 -11.27 -14.74 -8.90
N ARG A 232 -12.05 -15.82 -8.84
CA ARG A 232 -13.30 -15.97 -9.59
C ARG A 232 -14.35 -16.70 -8.75
N GLY A 233 -14.50 -16.28 -7.48
CA GLY A 233 -15.40 -16.92 -6.52
C GLY A 233 -16.84 -16.45 -6.65
N ASN A 234 -17.09 -15.29 -7.26
CA ASN A 234 -18.42 -14.70 -7.36
C ASN A 234 -18.76 -14.30 -8.81
N ALA A 235 -20.00 -14.54 -9.23
CA ALA A 235 -20.50 -14.13 -10.55
C ALA A 235 -20.73 -12.61 -10.66
N ASP A 236 -21.09 -11.96 -9.56
CA ASP A 236 -21.15 -10.51 -9.45
C ASP A 236 -19.71 -9.96 -9.42
N LYS A 237 -19.36 -9.14 -10.40
CA LYS A 237 -18.01 -8.63 -10.58
C LYS A 237 -17.55 -7.73 -9.43
N ALA A 238 -18.44 -6.89 -8.89
CA ALA A 238 -18.12 -6.02 -7.77
C ALA A 238 -17.88 -6.84 -6.50
N LYS A 239 -18.78 -7.76 -6.18
CA LYS A 239 -18.63 -8.68 -5.05
C LYS A 239 -17.40 -9.56 -5.21
N ASN A 240 -17.10 -10.06 -6.40
CA ASN A 240 -15.91 -10.85 -6.68
C ASN A 240 -14.63 -10.07 -6.36
N TYR A 241 -14.57 -8.79 -6.76
CA TYR A 241 -13.42 -7.94 -6.46
C TYR A 241 -13.29 -7.63 -4.96
N GLN A 242 -14.39 -7.37 -4.26
CA GLN A 242 -14.39 -7.16 -2.81
C GLN A 242 -13.97 -8.41 -2.03
N GLU A 243 -14.55 -9.56 -2.36
CA GLU A 243 -14.29 -10.84 -1.68
C GLU A 243 -12.81 -11.23 -1.73
N MET A 244 -12.11 -10.89 -2.80
CA MET A 244 -10.67 -11.13 -2.93
C MET A 244 -9.88 -10.56 -1.75
N PHE A 245 -10.29 -9.40 -1.21
CA PHE A 245 -9.64 -8.76 -0.05
C PHE A 245 -10.10 -9.31 1.29
N TRP A 246 -11.27 -9.96 1.35
CA TRP A 246 -11.89 -10.42 2.60
C TRP A 246 -11.63 -11.89 2.91
N ILE A 247 -11.20 -12.66 1.92
CA ILE A 247 -10.94 -14.09 2.09
C ILE A 247 -9.83 -14.30 3.11
N LYS A 248 -10.18 -14.98 4.21
CA LYS A 248 -9.22 -15.34 5.28
C LYS A 248 -8.42 -16.61 4.98
N GLY A 249 -8.73 -17.28 3.89
CA GLY A 249 -8.09 -18.51 3.44
C GLY A 249 -7.04 -18.30 2.35
N ASP A 250 -6.92 -19.28 1.48
CA ASP A 250 -6.01 -19.25 0.33
C ASP A 250 -6.68 -18.53 -0.84
N CYS A 251 -6.44 -17.23 -0.94
CA CYS A 251 -6.81 -16.46 -2.10
C CYS A 251 -5.76 -16.68 -3.21
N PRO A 252 -6.16 -17.07 -4.43
CA PRO A 252 -5.22 -17.39 -5.52
C PRO A 252 -4.44 -16.17 -6.03
N GLU A 253 -4.85 -14.95 -5.72
CA GLU A 253 -4.15 -13.72 -6.09
C GLU A 253 -3.10 -13.30 -5.06
N VAL A 254 -3.15 -13.83 -3.83
CA VAL A 254 -2.26 -13.40 -2.76
C VAL A 254 -0.89 -14.03 -2.91
N ILE A 255 0.11 -13.21 -3.21
CA ILE A 255 1.52 -13.62 -3.30
C ILE A 255 2.21 -13.49 -1.93
N PHE A 256 1.98 -12.39 -1.24
CA PHE A 256 2.52 -12.12 0.09
C PHE A 256 1.53 -11.27 0.88
N VAL A 257 1.29 -11.61 2.14
CA VAL A 257 0.29 -10.92 2.98
C VAL A 257 0.76 -10.82 4.42
N LYS A 258 0.51 -9.67 5.04
CA LYS A 258 0.56 -9.52 6.49
C LYS A 258 -0.82 -9.85 7.04
N LYS A 259 -0.90 -10.92 7.81
CA LYS A 259 -2.16 -11.37 8.41
C LYS A 259 -2.44 -10.60 9.70
N TYR A 260 -3.69 -10.17 9.84
CA TYR A 260 -4.26 -9.65 11.07
C TYR A 260 -5.27 -10.63 11.63
N GLU A 261 -5.34 -10.76 12.95
CA GLU A 261 -6.22 -11.70 13.63
C GLU A 261 -6.75 -11.09 14.93
N TYR A 262 -8.07 -11.02 15.03
CA TYR A 262 -8.73 -10.58 16.26
C TYR A 262 -8.70 -11.70 17.31
N PRO A 263 -8.51 -11.41 18.60
CA PRO A 263 -8.28 -10.09 19.19
C PRO A 263 -6.79 -9.69 19.29
N ASP A 264 -5.86 -10.62 19.10
CA ASP A 264 -4.44 -10.46 19.50
C ASP A 264 -3.65 -9.53 18.58
N LYS A 265 -3.99 -9.51 17.30
CA LYS A 265 -3.36 -8.66 16.28
C LYS A 265 -4.39 -8.07 15.31
N ALA A 266 -5.37 -7.41 15.86
CA ALA A 266 -6.37 -6.70 15.08
C ALA A 266 -5.83 -5.36 14.57
N HIS A 267 -6.48 -4.81 13.57
CA HIS A 267 -6.35 -3.43 13.14
C HIS A 267 -7.69 -2.69 13.37
N ASN A 268 -7.65 -1.38 13.25
CA ASN A 268 -8.81 -0.51 13.43
C ASN A 268 -9.12 0.34 12.18
N TRP A 269 -8.73 -0.16 11.00
CA TRP A 269 -8.93 0.56 9.74
C TRP A 269 -10.40 0.91 9.50
N ASP A 270 -11.29 -0.05 9.64
CA ASP A 270 -12.74 0.10 9.49
C ASP A 270 -13.34 1.05 10.52
N LEU A 271 -12.77 1.10 11.73
CA LEU A 271 -13.18 2.03 12.76
C LEU A 271 -13.06 3.50 12.35
N TRP A 272 -12.02 3.82 11.58
CA TRP A 272 -11.72 5.18 11.16
C TRP A 272 -12.30 5.53 9.78
N ASN A 273 -12.46 4.53 8.91
CA ASN A 273 -12.81 4.76 7.50
C ASN A 273 -14.26 4.38 7.15
N GLN A 274 -15.04 3.85 8.09
CA GLN A 274 -16.47 3.66 7.86
C GLN A 274 -17.19 5.02 7.73
N PRO A 275 -18.32 5.09 7.04
CA PRO A 275 -19.09 6.31 6.92
C PRO A 275 -19.45 6.92 8.26
N TRP A 276 -19.44 8.24 8.33
CA TRP A 276 -19.81 8.97 9.55
C TRP A 276 -21.21 8.58 10.04
N GLY A 277 -21.34 8.34 11.34
CA GLY A 277 -22.60 7.94 11.96
C GLY A 277 -22.85 6.43 12.01
N TYR A 278 -22.03 5.62 11.31
CA TYR A 278 -22.14 4.15 11.38
C TYR A 278 -21.32 3.57 12.54
N ARG A 279 -20.48 4.36 13.15
CA ARG A 279 -19.75 4.00 14.36
C ARG A 279 -20.51 4.49 15.59
N TYR A 280 -21.03 3.57 16.38
CA TYR A 280 -21.66 3.88 17.66
C TYR A 280 -20.73 3.49 18.83
N PRO A 281 -20.65 4.26 19.93
CA PRO A 281 -21.38 5.50 20.24
C PRO A 281 -20.69 6.78 19.74
N ASP A 282 -19.46 6.71 19.25
CA ASP A 282 -18.64 7.87 18.94
C ASP A 282 -18.73 8.23 17.46
N GLY A 283 -18.96 9.50 17.16
CA GLY A 283 -19.14 9.97 15.80
C GLY A 283 -17.85 10.10 14.99
N TYR A 284 -16.90 9.16 15.11
CA TYR A 284 -15.72 9.09 14.24
C TYR A 284 -16.03 8.27 12.99
N GLY A 285 -15.34 8.56 11.91
CA GLY A 285 -15.47 7.88 10.63
C GLY A 285 -15.10 8.81 9.48
N SER A 286 -15.31 8.35 8.23
CA SER A 286 -15.07 9.10 6.99
C SER A 286 -13.67 9.73 6.89
N ARG A 287 -12.67 9.07 7.49
CA ARG A 287 -11.28 9.54 7.43
C ARG A 287 -10.71 9.44 6.03
N LEU A 288 -11.29 8.61 5.20
CA LEU A 288 -10.95 8.40 3.80
C LEU A 288 -12.21 8.65 2.97
N SER A 289 -12.41 9.88 2.51
CA SER A 289 -13.54 10.28 1.70
C SER A 289 -13.10 10.38 0.24
N PRO A 290 -13.64 9.53 -0.67
CA PRO A 290 -13.29 9.56 -2.09
C PRO A 290 -13.55 10.91 -2.72
N THR A 291 -12.68 11.34 -3.61
CA THR A 291 -12.89 12.56 -4.43
C THR A 291 -13.78 12.27 -5.64
N LEU A 292 -14.29 13.33 -6.25
CA LEU A 292 -14.97 13.19 -7.54
C LEU A 292 -14.01 12.69 -8.62
N ASP A 293 -12.75 13.15 -8.60
CA ASP A 293 -11.72 12.72 -9.54
C ASP A 293 -11.51 11.19 -9.50
N LEU A 294 -11.54 10.59 -8.31
CA LEU A 294 -11.50 9.12 -8.20
C LEU A 294 -12.73 8.47 -8.84
N ILE A 295 -13.93 9.04 -8.64
CA ILE A 295 -15.15 8.50 -9.23
C ILE A 295 -15.08 8.57 -10.76
N GLU A 296 -14.63 9.68 -11.29
CA GLU A 296 -14.49 9.92 -12.74
C GLU A 296 -13.43 9.04 -13.39
N ALA A 297 -12.40 8.65 -12.64
CA ALA A 297 -11.37 7.69 -13.10
C ALA A 297 -11.93 6.29 -13.40
N PHE A 298 -13.08 5.93 -12.85
CA PHE A 298 -13.78 4.69 -13.24
C PHE A 298 -14.60 4.94 -14.52
N PRO A 299 -14.30 4.24 -15.63
CA PRO A 299 -15.07 4.38 -16.87
C PRO A 299 -16.50 3.87 -16.71
N MET A 300 -17.34 4.16 -17.68
CA MET A 300 -18.63 3.49 -17.82
C MET A 300 -18.43 1.99 -18.16
N ALA A 301 -19.40 1.16 -17.87
CA ALA A 301 -19.33 -0.29 -18.08
C ALA A 301 -19.13 -0.70 -19.55
N ASP A 302 -19.47 0.16 -20.50
CA ASP A 302 -19.25 0.00 -21.93
C ASP A 302 -17.86 0.46 -22.40
N GLY A 303 -17.04 1.01 -21.47
CA GLY A 303 -15.68 1.50 -21.71
C GLY A 303 -15.59 2.97 -22.16
N THR A 304 -16.70 3.69 -22.20
CA THR A 304 -16.67 5.16 -22.42
C THR A 304 -16.16 5.89 -21.19
N SER A 305 -15.81 7.19 -21.34
CA SER A 305 -15.27 7.99 -20.23
C SER A 305 -16.26 8.05 -19.05
N GLY A 306 -15.71 8.02 -17.83
CA GLY A 306 -16.46 8.25 -16.61
C GLY A 306 -16.51 9.72 -16.17
N GLU A 307 -15.85 10.62 -16.92
CA GLU A 307 -15.82 12.04 -16.61
C GLU A 307 -17.21 12.67 -16.77
N PHE A 308 -17.54 13.58 -15.86
CA PHE A 308 -18.75 14.38 -15.95
C PHE A 308 -18.49 15.65 -16.77
N GLU A 309 -19.41 16.00 -17.63
CA GLU A 309 -19.37 17.32 -18.23
C GLU A 309 -19.72 18.40 -17.20
N THR A 310 -18.90 19.45 -17.13
CA THR A 310 -19.11 20.57 -16.21
C THR A 310 -19.16 21.89 -16.94
N ASN A 311 -19.99 22.82 -16.44
CA ASN A 311 -20.04 24.19 -16.95
C ASN A 311 -18.88 25.04 -16.38
N SER A 312 -18.77 26.30 -16.84
CA SER A 312 -17.72 27.23 -16.39
C SER A 312 -17.72 27.54 -14.89
N SER A 313 -18.75 27.17 -14.17
CA SER A 313 -18.87 27.32 -12.71
C SER A 313 -18.60 26.01 -11.96
N GLY A 314 -18.22 24.93 -12.68
CA GLY A 314 -17.91 23.62 -12.09
C GLY A 314 -19.13 22.77 -11.74
N TRP A 315 -20.34 23.16 -12.17
CA TRP A 315 -21.53 22.33 -11.99
C TRP A 315 -21.61 21.24 -13.06
N ILE A 316 -21.96 20.02 -12.66
CA ILE A 316 -22.23 18.91 -13.58
C ILE A 316 -23.46 19.31 -14.44
N VAL A 317 -23.34 19.12 -15.76
CA VAL A 317 -24.40 19.38 -16.72
C VAL A 317 -24.79 18.11 -17.45
N GLY A 318 -26.06 18.04 -17.87
CA GLY A 318 -26.54 16.99 -18.76
C GLY A 318 -26.27 17.30 -20.23
N ASP A 319 -26.63 16.36 -21.10
CA ASP A 319 -26.48 16.49 -22.58
C ASP A 319 -27.12 17.73 -23.18
N ASP A 320 -28.09 18.31 -22.49
CA ASP A 320 -28.77 19.56 -22.89
C ASP A 320 -28.03 20.83 -22.43
N GLY A 321 -26.89 20.69 -21.75
CA GLY A 321 -26.07 21.77 -21.19
C GLY A 321 -26.65 22.43 -19.94
N ASN A 322 -27.79 21.98 -19.44
CA ASN A 322 -28.36 22.45 -18.18
C ASN A 322 -27.72 21.72 -16.98
N ILE A 323 -27.77 22.35 -15.79
CA ILE A 323 -27.31 21.69 -14.55
C ILE A 323 -28.09 20.37 -14.39
N LEU A 324 -27.36 19.30 -14.18
CA LEU A 324 -27.93 17.96 -14.05
C LEU A 324 -28.81 17.88 -12.81
N GLU A 325 -30.11 17.68 -13.02
CA GLU A 325 -31.05 17.36 -11.94
C GLU A 325 -31.10 15.83 -11.74
N VAL A 326 -30.56 15.36 -10.64
CA VAL A 326 -30.59 13.95 -10.28
C VAL A 326 -31.82 13.67 -9.43
N LYS A 327 -32.66 12.75 -9.86
CA LYS A 327 -33.84 12.33 -9.11
C LYS A 327 -33.50 11.44 -7.94
N ASP A 328 -32.57 10.52 -8.15
CA ASP A 328 -31.99 9.67 -7.11
C ASP A 328 -30.48 9.89 -7.07
N ARG A 329 -29.87 9.87 -5.87
CA ARG A 329 -28.43 10.08 -5.70
C ARG A 329 -27.61 8.96 -6.32
N THR A 330 -28.18 7.79 -6.51
CA THR A 330 -27.55 6.65 -7.18
C THR A 330 -27.40 6.88 -8.67
N ASP A 331 -28.26 7.71 -9.28
CA ASP A 331 -28.24 7.96 -10.74
C ASP A 331 -26.88 8.44 -11.26
N LEU A 332 -26.13 9.19 -10.43
CA LEU A 332 -24.77 9.66 -10.77
C LEU A 332 -23.74 8.53 -10.94
N PHE A 333 -24.02 7.38 -10.34
CA PHE A 333 -23.10 6.27 -10.28
C PHE A 333 -23.53 5.10 -11.16
N ASP A 334 -24.72 5.15 -11.72
CA ASP A 334 -25.29 4.06 -12.53
C ASP A 334 -24.47 3.81 -13.79
N GLY A 335 -24.38 2.53 -14.17
CA GLY A 335 -23.74 2.12 -15.41
C GLY A 335 -22.20 2.20 -15.42
N ARG A 336 -21.57 2.46 -14.30
CA ARG A 336 -20.10 2.50 -14.18
C ARG A 336 -19.46 1.12 -14.07
N ASP A 337 -18.16 1.06 -14.29
CA ASP A 337 -17.36 -0.14 -14.09
C ASP A 337 -17.58 -0.74 -12.69
N SER A 338 -17.69 -2.06 -12.63
CA SER A 338 -17.97 -2.80 -11.38
C SER A 338 -16.95 -2.53 -10.27
N ARG A 339 -15.74 -2.10 -10.61
CA ARG A 339 -14.69 -1.75 -9.63
C ARG A 339 -15.07 -0.52 -8.80
N LEU A 340 -15.85 0.42 -9.34
CA LEU A 340 -16.38 1.54 -8.55
C LEU A 340 -17.17 1.02 -7.35
N TYR A 341 -18.14 0.18 -7.60
CA TYR A 341 -19.02 -0.36 -6.54
C TYR A 341 -18.30 -1.27 -5.55
N ALA A 342 -17.15 -1.79 -5.93
CA ALA A 342 -16.30 -2.60 -5.06
C ALA A 342 -15.34 -1.76 -4.19
N THR A 343 -14.99 -0.55 -4.64
CA THR A 343 -13.95 0.29 -4.02
C THR A 343 -14.56 1.42 -3.19
N VAL A 344 -15.66 1.98 -3.65
CA VAL A 344 -16.29 3.18 -3.06
C VAL A 344 -17.64 2.84 -2.46
N LEU A 345 -17.86 3.27 -1.24
CA LEU A 345 -19.18 3.22 -0.62
C LEU A 345 -20.01 4.38 -1.14
N ILE A 346 -20.86 4.09 -2.12
CA ILE A 346 -21.80 5.04 -2.68
C ILE A 346 -23.16 4.97 -1.98
N PRO A 347 -24.04 5.98 -2.12
CA PRO A 347 -25.44 5.89 -1.67
C PRO A 347 -26.11 4.63 -2.22
N GLY A 348 -26.83 3.91 -1.38
CA GLY A 348 -27.47 2.65 -1.75
C GLY A 348 -26.59 1.41 -1.60
N ALA A 349 -25.31 1.54 -1.27
CA ALA A 349 -24.43 0.39 -1.02
C ALA A 349 -24.88 -0.40 0.22
N GLU A 350 -24.79 -1.72 0.13
CA GLU A 350 -25.06 -2.60 1.26
C GLU A 350 -23.96 -2.50 2.32
N TRP A 351 -24.32 -2.26 3.57
CA TRP A 351 -23.41 -2.34 4.70
C TRP A 351 -23.46 -3.75 5.30
N THR A 352 -22.34 -4.43 5.28
CA THR A 352 -22.24 -5.80 5.80
C THR A 352 -21.52 -5.84 7.15
N ASN A 353 -21.98 -6.73 8.02
CA ASN A 353 -21.28 -7.01 9.28
C ASN A 353 -20.04 -7.90 9.05
N ALA A 354 -19.29 -8.17 10.12
CA ALA A 354 -18.09 -9.02 10.09
C ALA A 354 -18.37 -10.49 9.66
N LYS A 355 -19.62 -10.91 9.58
CA LYS A 355 -20.03 -12.24 9.11
C LYS A 355 -20.43 -12.24 7.63
N GLY A 356 -20.48 -11.06 7.00
CA GLY A 356 -20.95 -10.89 5.63
C GLY A 356 -22.46 -10.77 5.48
N ASP A 357 -23.21 -10.71 6.59
CA ASP A 357 -24.66 -10.47 6.53
C ASP A 357 -24.92 -8.99 6.26
N VAL A 358 -25.87 -8.68 5.38
CA VAL A 358 -26.32 -7.30 5.15
C VAL A 358 -27.00 -6.80 6.43
N SER A 359 -26.45 -5.76 7.04
CA SER A 359 -26.96 -5.15 8.26
C SER A 359 -27.66 -3.82 8.03
N GLY A 360 -27.55 -3.26 6.83
CA GLY A 360 -28.21 -2.02 6.43
C GLY A 360 -27.79 -1.56 5.03
N ILE A 361 -28.38 -0.46 4.59
CA ILE A 361 -28.04 0.22 3.35
C ILE A 361 -27.44 1.57 3.72
N ILE A 362 -26.35 1.95 3.07
CA ILE A 362 -25.77 3.27 3.24
C ILE A 362 -26.72 4.29 2.64
N ASP A 363 -27.32 5.10 3.48
CA ASP A 363 -28.09 6.26 3.05
C ASP A 363 -27.43 7.52 3.56
N VAL A 364 -26.97 8.35 2.63
CA VAL A 364 -26.34 9.63 2.90
C VAL A 364 -27.36 10.78 3.09
N LYS A 365 -28.65 10.46 3.14
CA LYS A 365 -29.66 11.45 3.53
C LYS A 365 -29.51 11.81 4.99
N ARG A 366 -29.63 13.10 5.31
CA ARG A 366 -29.94 13.52 6.67
C ARG A 366 -31.19 12.77 7.11
N GLY A 367 -31.08 11.96 8.11
CA GLY A 367 -32.23 11.22 8.54
C GLY A 367 -31.93 10.10 9.52
N ILE A 368 -32.93 9.31 9.72
CA ILE A 368 -32.90 8.15 10.58
C ILE A 368 -32.71 6.94 9.65
N VAL A 369 -31.63 6.19 9.86
CA VAL A 369 -31.38 4.91 9.19
C VAL A 369 -31.64 3.77 10.17
N GLU A 370 -32.32 2.75 9.71
CA GLU A 370 -32.52 1.53 10.49
C GLU A 370 -31.23 0.69 10.45
N MET A 371 -30.60 0.48 11.60
CA MET A 371 -29.46 -0.40 11.76
C MET A 371 -29.76 -1.43 12.86
N ASN A 372 -29.72 -2.71 12.51
CA ASN A 372 -29.98 -3.81 13.46
C ASN A 372 -31.33 -3.68 14.19
N GLY A 373 -32.38 -3.21 13.49
CA GLY A 373 -33.72 -3.00 14.07
C GLY A 373 -33.81 -1.75 14.97
N GLN A 374 -32.83 -0.87 14.96
CA GLN A 374 -32.83 0.41 15.68
C GLN A 374 -32.70 1.57 14.72
N ASN A 375 -33.48 2.61 14.94
CA ASN A 375 -33.38 3.86 14.20
C ASN A 375 -32.17 4.67 14.71
N VAL A 376 -31.17 4.88 13.84
CA VAL A 376 -29.97 5.66 14.15
C VAL A 376 -29.98 6.95 13.32
N THR A 377 -29.80 8.08 13.98
CA THR A 377 -29.64 9.37 13.28
C THR A 377 -28.26 9.48 12.70
N ILE A 378 -28.12 9.49 11.37
CA ILE A 378 -26.82 9.39 10.67
C ILE A 378 -26.10 10.73 10.55
N LEU A 379 -26.79 11.86 10.62
CA LEU A 379 -26.15 13.16 10.43
C LEU A 379 -26.50 14.13 11.53
N LYS A 380 -25.51 14.55 12.29
CA LYS A 380 -25.53 15.85 12.97
C LYS A 380 -25.27 16.95 11.92
N GLU A 381 -25.91 18.12 12.14
CA GLU A 381 -25.56 19.33 11.38
C GLU A 381 -24.04 19.54 11.40
N GLY A 382 -23.43 19.69 10.22
CA GLY A 382 -22.02 19.93 10.05
C GLY A 382 -21.16 18.69 9.73
N GLY A 383 -21.74 17.50 9.52
CA GLY A 383 -21.02 16.34 9.01
C GLY A 383 -20.63 16.56 7.54
N ALA A 384 -19.34 16.49 7.23
CA ALA A 384 -18.85 16.53 5.85
C ALA A 384 -19.18 15.23 5.15
N PHE A 385 -19.77 15.35 3.96
CA PHE A 385 -19.66 14.47 2.82
C PHE A 385 -19.07 15.30 1.73
#